data_b8532982644c577ac9b216fdc1035f47
#
_entry.id   b8532982644c577ac9b216fdc1035f47
#
_cell.length_a   1.000
_cell.length_b   1.000
_cell.length_c   1.000
_cell.angle_alpha   90.00
_cell.angle_beta   90.00
_cell.angle_gamma   90.00
#
_symmetry.space_group_name_H-M   'P 1'
#
loop_
_entity.id
_entity.type
_entity.pdbx_description
1 polymer ?
#
loop_
_entity_poly.entity_id
_entity_poly.type
_entity_poly.pdbx_seq_one_letter_code
_entity_poly.pdbx_strand_id
1 'polypeptide(L)'
;IALKYLNDPEGLNLNIGFGEWMSFMLPYTIIVLFIAWFILLRLFPFKQKSIELQIEGEAKKDWRSIVVYITFAITVLLWMFDKFTGVNSNVVAMIPVAVFCITGVITKRGLEEISWSVLWMVAGGFALGVALQETGLAKHMIEAIPFSTWPPVLMIVGSGLICYAMANFISHTATAALLVPILAIAGISMRENLSSLGGVETLLIGVAIGS
;
A
#
# COMPACT_ATOMS: atom_id res chain seq x y z
N ILE A 1 -1.56 -3.15 2.99
CA ILE A 1 -2.17 -4.46 2.64
C ILE A 1 -1.06 -5.50 2.50
N ALA A 2 -0.14 -5.36 1.53
CA ALA A 2 0.94 -6.33 1.30
C ALA A 2 1.76 -6.61 2.57
N LEU A 3 2.18 -5.57 3.29
CA LEU A 3 2.95 -5.69 4.52
C LEU A 3 2.26 -6.51 5.61
N LYS A 4 0.91 -6.47 5.67
CA LYS A 4 0.14 -7.30 6.60
C LYS A 4 0.36 -8.79 6.32
N TYR A 5 0.29 -9.21 5.06
CA TYR A 5 0.45 -10.61 4.67
C TYR A 5 1.90 -11.08 4.72
N LEU A 6 2.87 -10.19 4.46
CA LEU A 6 4.29 -10.47 4.64
C LEU A 6 4.64 -10.76 6.11
N ASN A 7 3.96 -10.07 7.03
CA ASN A 7 4.18 -10.20 8.47
C ASN A 7 3.19 -11.15 9.18
N ASP A 8 2.32 -11.82 8.43
CA ASP A 8 1.35 -12.74 9.00
C ASP A 8 2.08 -13.90 9.71
N PRO A 9 1.84 -14.15 11.01
CA PRO A 9 2.47 -15.24 11.74
C PRO A 9 2.14 -16.63 11.20
N GLU A 10 0.96 -16.81 10.62
CA GLU A 10 0.53 -18.05 9.99
C GLU A 10 0.98 -18.17 8.52
N GLY A 11 1.53 -17.08 7.97
CA GLY A 11 2.01 -16.98 6.60
C GLY A 11 3.53 -16.96 6.50
N LEU A 12 4.07 -15.84 5.98
CA LEU A 12 5.51 -15.69 5.73
C LEU A 12 6.32 -15.28 6.97
N ASN A 13 5.68 -14.61 7.92
CA ASN A 13 6.27 -14.16 9.19
C ASN A 13 7.64 -13.47 9.05
N LEU A 14 7.77 -12.56 8.08
CA LEU A 14 9.05 -11.92 7.75
C LEU A 14 9.44 -10.82 8.72
N ASN A 15 8.49 -10.34 9.52
CA ASN A 15 8.69 -9.24 10.48
C ASN A 15 9.35 -7.98 9.86
N ILE A 16 8.87 -7.60 8.67
CA ILE A 16 9.32 -6.39 7.98
C ILE A 16 8.70 -5.19 8.65
N GLY A 17 9.53 -4.28 9.17
CA GLY A 17 9.08 -3.01 9.72
C GLY A 17 8.56 -2.06 8.63
N PHE A 18 7.72 -1.10 9.02
CA PHE A 18 7.23 -0.08 8.09
C PHE A 18 8.38 0.77 7.53
N GLY A 19 9.37 1.09 8.35
CA GLY A 19 10.57 1.81 7.93
C GLY A 19 11.39 1.05 6.89
N GLU A 20 11.53 -0.26 7.02
CA GLU A 20 12.19 -1.11 6.01
C GLU A 20 11.40 -1.17 4.71
N TRP A 21 10.09 -1.35 4.81
CA TRP A 21 9.20 -1.29 3.64
C TRP A 21 9.37 0.03 2.90
N MET A 22 9.38 1.14 3.63
CA MET A 22 9.55 2.47 3.07
C MET A 22 10.92 2.66 2.41
N SER A 23 11.97 2.08 2.98
CA SER A 23 13.35 2.26 2.49
C SER A 23 13.58 1.74 1.07
N PHE A 24 12.85 0.72 0.62
CA PHE A 24 12.93 0.22 -0.76
C PHE A 24 11.76 0.70 -1.64
N MET A 25 10.57 0.92 -1.08
CA MET A 25 9.44 1.42 -1.87
C MET A 25 9.56 2.90 -2.22
N LEU A 26 10.15 3.72 -1.36
CA LEU A 26 10.35 5.15 -1.64
C LEU A 26 11.26 5.41 -2.85
N PRO A 27 12.48 4.83 -2.95
CA PRO A 27 13.31 4.96 -4.14
C PRO A 27 12.62 4.46 -5.41
N TYR A 28 11.91 3.33 -5.33
CA TYR A 28 11.12 2.81 -6.44
C TYR A 28 10.08 3.83 -6.92
N THR A 29 9.28 4.37 -6.01
CA THR A 29 8.26 5.37 -6.33
C THR A 29 8.85 6.61 -6.97
N ILE A 30 9.98 7.11 -6.47
CA ILE A 30 10.69 8.26 -7.04
C ILE A 30 11.14 7.96 -8.47
N ILE A 31 11.73 6.79 -8.72
CA ILE A 31 12.17 6.38 -10.06
C ILE A 31 10.98 6.33 -11.02
N VAL A 32 9.89 5.68 -10.63
CA VAL A 32 8.68 5.59 -11.46
C VAL A 32 8.09 6.96 -11.75
N LEU A 33 8.05 7.86 -10.76
CA LEU A 33 7.59 9.24 -10.96
C LEU A 33 8.46 9.99 -11.98
N PHE A 34 9.79 9.86 -11.90
CA PHE A 34 10.68 10.46 -12.87
C PHE A 34 10.48 9.90 -14.27
N ILE A 35 10.32 8.58 -14.41
CA ILE A 35 10.04 7.93 -15.69
C ILE A 35 8.71 8.43 -16.25
N ALA A 36 7.66 8.42 -15.45
CA ALA A 36 6.34 8.90 -15.84
C ALA A 36 6.38 10.39 -16.26
N TRP A 37 7.05 11.22 -15.48
CA TRP A 37 7.25 12.63 -15.81
C TRP A 37 7.99 12.81 -17.14
N PHE A 38 9.08 12.07 -17.35
CA PHE A 38 9.84 12.12 -18.60
C PHE A 38 8.99 11.68 -19.81
N ILE A 39 8.21 10.59 -19.67
CA ILE A 39 7.30 10.10 -20.71
C ILE A 39 6.24 11.17 -21.03
N LEU A 40 5.62 11.76 -20.01
CA LEU A 40 4.61 12.81 -20.20
C LEU A 40 5.18 14.02 -20.94
N LEU A 41 6.38 14.47 -20.59
CA LEU A 41 7.03 15.58 -21.28
C LEU A 41 7.33 15.27 -22.76
N ARG A 42 7.62 14.00 -23.06
CA ARG A 42 7.89 13.56 -24.44
C ARG A 42 6.62 13.39 -25.28
N LEU A 43 5.57 12.82 -24.69
CA LEU A 43 4.31 12.57 -25.37
C LEU A 43 3.44 13.82 -25.51
N PHE A 44 3.49 14.69 -24.51
CA PHE A 44 2.69 15.92 -24.44
C PHE A 44 3.60 17.16 -24.31
N PRO A 45 4.31 17.56 -25.39
CA PRO A 45 5.17 18.72 -25.31
C PRO A 45 4.38 19.98 -25.02
N PHE A 46 4.70 20.66 -23.92
CA PHE A 46 4.07 21.92 -23.53
C PHE A 46 4.36 23.00 -24.54
N LYS A 47 3.34 23.64 -25.08
CA LYS A 47 3.46 24.81 -25.96
C LYS A 47 3.56 26.13 -25.18
N GLN A 48 3.11 26.16 -23.94
CA GLN A 48 3.17 27.34 -23.06
C GLN A 48 4.42 27.31 -22.19
N LYS A 49 5.20 28.40 -22.21
CA LYS A 49 6.45 28.50 -21.45
C LYS A 49 6.25 28.80 -19.96
N SER A 50 5.10 29.24 -19.55
CA SER A 50 4.76 29.55 -18.15
C SER A 50 3.28 29.35 -17.90
N ILE A 51 2.93 28.76 -16.78
CA ILE A 51 1.57 28.69 -16.25
C ILE A 51 1.54 29.66 -15.07
N GLU A 52 0.70 30.68 -15.13
CA GLU A 52 0.42 31.53 -13.97
C GLU A 52 -0.46 30.74 -13.02
N LEU A 53 0.14 30.20 -11.97
CA LEU A 53 -0.59 29.61 -10.86
C LEU A 53 -1.09 30.74 -9.95
N GLN A 54 -2.37 31.10 -10.08
CA GLN A 54 -3.03 31.91 -9.07
C GLN A 54 -3.30 31.03 -7.85
N ILE A 55 -2.38 31.04 -6.91
CA ILE A 55 -2.57 30.37 -5.62
C ILE A 55 -3.39 31.33 -4.75
N GLU A 56 -4.70 31.18 -4.78
CA GLU A 56 -5.59 31.88 -3.85
C GLU A 56 -5.50 31.19 -2.49
N GLY A 57 -4.75 31.76 -1.57
CA GLY A 57 -4.68 31.31 -0.19
C GLY A 57 -3.43 31.83 0.50
N GLU A 58 -3.60 32.58 1.56
CA GLU A 58 -2.52 32.91 2.47
C GLU A 58 -2.18 31.71 3.34
N ALA A 59 -0.90 31.37 3.45
CA ALA A 59 -0.43 30.36 4.39
C ALA A 59 -0.76 30.85 5.82
N LYS A 60 -1.89 30.41 6.37
CA LYS A 60 -2.28 30.72 7.74
C LYS A 60 -1.28 30.12 8.70
N LYS A 61 -0.43 30.93 9.29
CA LYS A 61 0.42 30.58 10.43
C LYS A 61 -0.42 30.60 11.71
N ASP A 62 -1.39 29.70 11.78
CA ASP A 62 -2.21 29.52 12.97
C ASP A 62 -1.60 28.41 13.85
N TRP A 63 -1.85 28.46 15.15
CA TRP A 63 -1.41 27.42 16.08
C TRP A 63 -1.87 26.01 15.66
N ARG A 64 -3.03 25.91 15.00
CA ARG A 64 -3.56 24.67 14.43
C ARG A 64 -2.63 24.06 13.37
N SER A 65 -2.10 24.91 12.49
CA SER A 65 -1.13 24.48 11.48
C SER A 65 0.16 23.96 12.12
N ILE A 66 0.62 24.61 13.19
CA ILE A 66 1.82 24.16 13.93
C ILE A 66 1.57 22.78 14.55
N VAL A 67 0.41 22.57 15.17
CA VAL A 67 0.03 21.26 15.73
C VAL A 67 0.03 20.18 14.65
N VAL A 68 -0.54 20.48 13.47
CA VAL A 68 -0.56 19.54 12.34
C VAL A 68 0.87 19.18 11.90
N TYR A 69 1.73 20.16 11.68
CA TYR A 69 3.11 19.89 11.22
C TYR A 69 3.92 19.11 12.25
N ILE A 70 3.82 19.46 13.52
CA ILE A 70 4.54 18.75 14.61
C ILE A 70 4.02 17.31 14.70
N THR A 71 2.71 17.11 14.73
CA THR A 71 2.11 15.78 14.83
C THR A 71 2.49 14.93 13.60
N PHE A 72 2.45 15.51 12.41
CA PHE A 72 2.87 14.83 11.19
C PHE A 72 4.33 14.39 11.26
N ALA A 73 5.23 15.31 11.64
CA ALA A 73 6.66 14.99 11.76
C ALA A 73 6.91 13.88 12.79
N ILE A 74 6.29 13.94 13.96
CA ILE A 74 6.40 12.91 15.00
C ILE A 74 5.87 11.57 14.50
N THR A 75 4.71 11.55 13.82
CA THR A 75 4.11 10.32 13.31
C THR A 75 5.02 9.66 12.26
N VAL A 76 5.55 10.44 11.32
CA VAL A 76 6.48 9.93 10.30
C VAL A 76 7.76 9.39 10.94
N LEU A 77 8.33 10.11 11.89
CA LEU A 77 9.52 9.65 12.60
C LEU A 77 9.27 8.35 13.37
N LEU A 78 8.15 8.22 14.06
CA LEU A 78 7.77 6.98 14.74
C LEU A 78 7.59 5.81 13.79
N TRP A 79 7.06 6.04 12.59
CA TRP A 79 6.96 5.01 11.55
C TRP A 79 8.32 4.63 10.97
N MET A 80 9.20 5.61 10.74
CA MET A 80 10.55 5.33 10.23
C MET A 80 11.39 4.51 11.23
N PHE A 81 11.18 4.74 12.51
CA PHE A 81 11.93 4.12 13.59
C PHE A 81 11.10 3.09 14.38
N ASP A 82 10.11 2.44 13.73
CA ASP A 82 9.23 1.45 14.36
C ASP A 82 9.99 0.29 15.01
N LYS A 83 11.05 -0.20 14.39
CA LYS A 83 11.92 -1.26 14.93
C LYS A 83 12.69 -0.81 16.18
N PHE A 84 13.05 0.46 16.29
CA PHE A 84 13.76 1.00 17.46
C PHE A 84 12.81 1.32 18.61
N THR A 85 11.63 1.82 18.27
CA THR A 85 10.61 2.21 19.26
C THR A 85 9.80 1.02 19.75
N GLY A 86 9.71 -0.05 18.98
CA GLY A 86 8.87 -1.21 19.25
C GLY A 86 7.37 -0.90 19.25
N VAL A 87 6.97 0.30 18.82
CA VAL A 87 5.57 0.71 18.78
C VAL A 87 4.93 0.24 17.48
N ASN A 88 3.82 -0.48 17.59
CA ASN A 88 3.08 -0.95 16.43
C ASN A 88 2.63 0.22 15.55
N SER A 89 2.86 0.12 14.25
CA SER A 89 2.54 1.16 13.27
C SER A 89 1.04 1.57 13.26
N ASN A 90 0.15 0.65 13.61
CA ASN A 90 -1.28 0.95 13.75
C ASN A 90 -1.56 1.85 14.98
N VAL A 91 -0.83 1.65 16.08
CA VAL A 91 -0.93 2.52 17.26
C VAL A 91 -0.41 3.91 16.93
N VAL A 92 0.71 3.99 16.22
CA VAL A 92 1.28 5.27 15.74
C VAL A 92 0.26 6.02 14.87
N ALA A 93 -0.48 5.32 13.99
CA ALA A 93 -1.52 5.93 13.16
C ALA A 93 -2.69 6.56 13.96
N MET A 94 -2.92 6.11 15.20
CA MET A 94 -3.94 6.70 16.07
C MET A 94 -3.50 8.01 16.74
N ILE A 95 -2.19 8.29 16.80
CA ILE A 95 -1.66 9.52 17.42
C ILE A 95 -2.22 10.78 16.78
N PRO A 96 -2.15 10.98 15.43
CA PRO A 96 -2.71 12.17 14.82
C PRO A 96 -4.22 12.29 15.03
N VAL A 97 -4.94 11.18 15.02
CA VAL A 97 -6.40 11.19 15.28
C VAL A 97 -6.67 11.73 16.69
N ALA A 98 -6.00 11.16 17.70
CA ALA A 98 -6.15 11.59 19.09
C ALA A 98 -5.74 13.05 19.29
N VAL A 99 -4.57 13.45 18.79
CA VAL A 99 -4.06 14.83 18.95
C VAL A 99 -4.99 15.84 18.28
N PHE A 100 -5.44 15.57 17.05
CA PHE A 100 -6.29 16.51 16.32
C PHE A 100 -7.69 16.62 16.92
N CYS A 101 -8.22 15.54 17.49
CA CYS A 101 -9.50 15.58 18.21
C CYS A 101 -9.37 16.34 19.54
N ILE A 102 -8.33 16.07 20.36
CA ILE A 102 -8.12 16.72 21.66
C ILE A 102 -7.84 18.20 21.49
N THR A 103 -7.04 18.58 20.51
CA THR A 103 -6.70 19.97 20.24
C THR A 103 -7.80 20.73 19.48
N GLY A 104 -8.86 20.05 19.01
CA GLY A 104 -9.92 20.68 18.23
C GLY A 104 -9.48 21.15 16.84
N VAL A 105 -8.36 20.64 16.33
CA VAL A 105 -7.94 20.85 14.92
C VAL A 105 -8.95 20.21 14.00
N ILE A 106 -9.37 18.97 14.28
CA ILE A 106 -10.48 18.30 13.61
C ILE A 106 -11.75 18.52 14.43
N THR A 107 -12.77 19.04 13.78
CA THR A 107 -14.11 19.22 14.35
C THR A 107 -15.01 18.05 13.98
N LYS A 108 -16.18 17.95 14.63
CA LYS A 108 -17.22 16.97 14.28
C LYS A 108 -17.52 16.96 12.77
N ARG A 109 -17.64 18.14 12.17
CA ARG A 109 -17.90 18.27 10.74
C ARG A 109 -16.76 17.71 9.90
N GLY A 110 -15.49 17.94 10.27
CA GLY A 110 -14.34 17.37 9.58
C GLY A 110 -14.31 15.84 9.66
N LEU A 111 -14.78 15.23 10.75
CA LEU A 111 -14.94 13.78 10.86
C LEU A 111 -16.08 13.25 9.98
N GLU A 112 -17.17 14.01 9.82
CA GLU A 112 -18.28 13.66 8.93
C GLU A 112 -17.89 13.72 7.44
N GLU A 113 -16.93 14.59 7.09
CA GLU A 113 -16.40 14.76 5.73
C GLU A 113 -15.41 13.66 5.32
N ILE A 114 -14.99 12.78 6.24
CA ILE A 114 -14.14 11.63 5.92
C ILE A 114 -14.91 10.66 5.00
N SER A 115 -14.21 10.15 3.99
CA SER A 115 -14.77 9.16 3.07
C SER A 115 -14.97 7.79 3.74
N TRP A 116 -16.01 7.68 4.56
CA TRP A 116 -16.38 6.45 5.28
C TRP A 116 -16.59 5.28 4.33
N SER A 117 -17.10 5.53 3.12
CA SER A 117 -17.26 4.52 2.08
C SER A 117 -15.93 3.82 1.73
N VAL A 118 -14.84 4.57 1.65
CA VAL A 118 -13.51 4.02 1.39
C VAL A 118 -13.04 3.16 2.56
N LEU A 119 -13.26 3.60 3.79
CA LEU A 119 -12.90 2.84 4.99
C LEU A 119 -13.66 1.51 5.05
N TRP A 120 -14.97 1.52 4.79
CA TRP A 120 -15.79 0.31 4.74
C TRP A 120 -15.38 -0.62 3.60
N MET A 121 -15.03 -0.08 2.44
CA MET A 121 -14.54 -0.88 1.31
C MET A 121 -13.23 -1.61 1.67
N VAL A 122 -12.28 -0.91 2.29
CA VAL A 122 -11.01 -1.50 2.74
C VAL A 122 -11.26 -2.56 3.83
N ALA A 123 -12.09 -2.25 4.82
CA ALA A 123 -12.45 -3.20 5.88
C ALA A 123 -13.14 -4.45 5.29
N GLY A 124 -14.07 -4.27 4.35
CA GLY A 124 -14.73 -5.37 3.63
C GLY A 124 -13.75 -6.22 2.82
N GLY A 125 -12.77 -5.60 2.17
CA GLY A 125 -11.70 -6.31 1.47
C GLY A 125 -10.86 -7.18 2.41
N PHE A 126 -10.49 -6.67 3.58
CA PHE A 126 -9.80 -7.47 4.59
C PHE A 126 -10.67 -8.62 5.12
N ALA A 127 -11.94 -8.36 5.42
CA ALA A 127 -12.87 -9.40 5.87
C ALA A 127 -13.05 -10.50 4.83
N LEU A 128 -13.17 -10.13 3.54
CA LEU A 128 -13.21 -11.07 2.44
C LEU A 128 -11.93 -11.90 2.33
N GLY A 129 -10.77 -11.28 2.47
CA GLY A 129 -9.48 -11.97 2.47
C GLY A 129 -9.40 -13.03 3.58
N VAL A 130 -9.79 -12.68 4.81
CA VAL A 130 -9.86 -13.62 5.93
C VAL A 130 -10.87 -14.74 5.64
N ALA A 131 -12.07 -14.43 5.15
CA ALA A 131 -13.07 -15.43 4.83
C ALA A 131 -12.60 -16.42 3.74
N LEU A 132 -11.91 -15.95 2.71
CA LEU A 132 -11.31 -16.80 1.68
C LEU A 132 -10.25 -17.74 2.26
N GLN A 133 -9.46 -17.28 3.22
CA GLN A 133 -8.45 -18.08 3.90
C GLN A 133 -9.10 -19.13 4.81
N GLU A 134 -9.98 -18.72 5.71
CA GLU A 134 -10.66 -19.60 6.67
C GLU A 134 -11.55 -20.66 6.01
N THR A 135 -12.20 -20.33 4.92
CA THR A 135 -13.05 -21.29 4.18
C THR A 135 -12.26 -22.26 3.30
N GLY A 136 -10.95 -22.04 3.12
CA GLY A 136 -10.12 -22.80 2.18
C GLY A 136 -10.44 -22.53 0.71
N LEU A 137 -11.37 -21.60 0.42
CA LEU A 137 -11.77 -21.28 -0.96
C LEU A 137 -10.58 -20.73 -1.77
N ALA A 138 -9.75 -19.89 -1.15
CA ALA A 138 -8.52 -19.40 -1.78
C ALA A 138 -7.62 -20.57 -2.23
N LYS A 139 -7.45 -21.59 -1.38
CA LYS A 139 -6.66 -22.79 -1.72
C LYS A 139 -7.27 -23.54 -2.91
N HIS A 140 -8.56 -23.78 -2.91
CA HIS A 140 -9.25 -24.42 -4.04
C HIS A 140 -9.12 -23.61 -5.35
N MET A 141 -9.23 -22.29 -5.30
CA MET A 141 -9.03 -21.44 -6.46
C MET A 141 -7.61 -21.52 -7.01
N ILE A 142 -6.61 -21.62 -6.14
CA ILE A 142 -5.20 -21.76 -6.52
C ILE A 142 -4.93 -23.13 -7.12
N GLU A 143 -5.47 -24.21 -6.53
CA GLU A 143 -5.35 -25.58 -7.04
C GLU A 143 -6.00 -25.75 -8.43
N ALA A 144 -7.01 -24.94 -8.74
CA ALA A 144 -7.66 -24.92 -10.06
C ALA A 144 -6.80 -24.26 -11.16
N ILE A 145 -5.82 -23.41 -10.78
CA ILE A 145 -4.91 -22.77 -11.71
C ILE A 145 -3.58 -23.51 -11.68
N PRO A 146 -3.07 -24.01 -12.81
CA PRO A 146 -1.83 -24.79 -12.85
C PRO A 146 -0.59 -23.89 -12.68
N PHE A 147 -0.53 -23.13 -11.59
CA PHE A 147 0.62 -22.26 -11.28
C PHE A 147 1.93 -23.04 -11.20
N SER A 148 1.88 -24.32 -10.82
CA SER A 148 3.05 -25.18 -10.74
C SER A 148 3.77 -25.39 -12.09
N THR A 149 3.07 -25.14 -13.21
CA THR A 149 3.64 -25.22 -14.55
C THR A 149 4.23 -23.89 -15.05
N TRP A 150 3.99 -22.82 -14.34
CA TRP A 150 4.46 -21.50 -14.75
C TRP A 150 5.91 -21.28 -14.30
N PRO A 151 6.78 -20.78 -15.18
CA PRO A 151 8.11 -20.35 -14.76
C PRO A 151 8.00 -19.23 -13.73
N PRO A 152 8.85 -19.18 -12.71
CA PRO A 152 8.78 -18.21 -11.60
C PRO A 152 8.70 -16.74 -12.05
N VAL A 153 9.43 -16.39 -13.11
CA VAL A 153 9.40 -15.05 -13.71
C VAL A 153 8.00 -14.71 -14.26
N LEU A 154 7.36 -15.66 -14.96
CA LEU A 154 6.02 -15.45 -15.50
C LEU A 154 4.99 -15.29 -14.37
N MET A 155 5.17 -15.99 -13.27
CA MET A 155 4.29 -15.87 -12.11
C MET A 155 4.39 -14.48 -11.48
N ILE A 156 5.61 -13.95 -11.27
CA ILE A 156 5.82 -12.63 -10.67
C ILE A 156 5.32 -11.53 -11.62
N VAL A 157 5.77 -11.55 -12.87
CA VAL A 157 5.39 -10.52 -13.86
C VAL A 157 3.91 -10.64 -14.24
N GLY A 158 3.43 -11.86 -14.44
CA GLY A 158 2.03 -12.11 -14.80
C GLY A 158 1.06 -11.68 -13.70
N SER A 159 1.35 -11.99 -12.44
CA SER A 159 0.51 -11.54 -11.32
C SER A 159 0.51 -10.02 -11.17
N GLY A 160 1.66 -9.37 -11.34
CA GLY A 160 1.76 -7.91 -11.36
C GLY A 160 0.95 -7.28 -12.51
N LEU A 161 1.02 -7.85 -13.72
CA LEU A 161 0.24 -7.39 -14.86
C LEU A 161 -1.26 -7.59 -14.67
N ILE A 162 -1.68 -8.72 -14.13
CA ILE A 162 -3.09 -8.97 -13.79
C ILE A 162 -3.57 -7.95 -12.76
N CYS A 163 -2.76 -7.72 -11.72
CA CYS A 163 -3.05 -6.73 -10.70
C CYS A 163 -3.20 -5.33 -11.31
N TYR A 164 -2.25 -4.92 -12.14
CA TYR A 164 -2.29 -3.65 -12.85
C TYR A 164 -3.52 -3.53 -13.75
N ALA A 165 -3.83 -4.56 -14.52
CA ALA A 165 -5.02 -4.57 -15.39
C ALA A 165 -6.30 -4.41 -14.56
N MET A 166 -6.44 -5.17 -13.47
CA MET A 166 -7.60 -5.07 -12.58
C MET A 166 -7.70 -3.71 -11.90
N ALA A 167 -6.58 -3.12 -11.48
CA ALA A 167 -6.54 -1.82 -10.84
C ALA A 167 -7.04 -0.68 -11.74
N ASN A 168 -6.99 -0.84 -13.06
CA ASN A 168 -7.56 0.12 -14.00
C ASN A 168 -9.11 0.08 -14.07
N PHE A 169 -9.73 -1.04 -13.70
CA PHE A 169 -11.20 -1.19 -13.70
C PHE A 169 -11.80 -1.07 -12.30
N ILE A 170 -11.04 -1.52 -11.30
CA ILE A 170 -11.43 -1.47 -9.89
C ILE A 170 -10.45 -0.51 -9.21
N SER A 171 -10.69 -0.09 -7.97
CA SER A 171 -9.70 0.73 -7.28
C SER A 171 -8.44 -0.07 -6.95
N HIS A 172 -7.27 0.58 -6.94
CA HIS A 172 -6.00 -0.01 -6.53
C HIS A 172 -6.08 -0.70 -5.16
N THR A 173 -6.72 -0.06 -4.20
CA THR A 173 -6.90 -0.61 -2.84
C THR A 173 -7.75 -1.88 -2.84
N ALA A 174 -8.86 -1.91 -3.59
CA ALA A 174 -9.72 -3.08 -3.69
C ALA A 174 -9.02 -4.23 -4.42
N THR A 175 -8.30 -3.94 -5.49
CA THR A 175 -7.50 -4.93 -6.22
C THR A 175 -6.44 -5.56 -5.33
N ALA A 176 -5.68 -4.75 -4.59
CA ALA A 176 -4.69 -5.25 -3.64
C ALA A 176 -5.33 -6.09 -2.52
N ALA A 177 -6.48 -5.65 -1.98
CA ALA A 177 -7.20 -6.39 -0.95
C ALA A 177 -7.71 -7.76 -1.41
N LEU A 178 -8.03 -7.91 -2.69
CA LEU A 178 -8.47 -9.17 -3.28
C LEU A 178 -7.29 -10.08 -3.67
N LEU A 179 -6.31 -9.54 -4.39
CA LEU A 179 -5.27 -10.37 -5.02
C LEU A 179 -4.13 -10.72 -4.07
N VAL A 180 -3.75 -9.85 -3.15
CA VAL A 180 -2.62 -10.12 -2.25
C VAL A 180 -2.84 -11.37 -1.39
N PRO A 181 -4.00 -11.59 -0.75
CA PRO A 181 -4.24 -12.82 0.01
C PRO A 181 -4.13 -14.07 -0.86
N ILE A 182 -4.75 -14.06 -2.04
CA ILE A 182 -4.78 -15.19 -2.96
C ILE A 182 -3.36 -15.53 -3.42
N LEU A 183 -2.60 -14.52 -3.84
CA LEU A 183 -1.24 -14.70 -4.33
C LEU A 183 -0.24 -15.01 -3.20
N ALA A 184 -0.48 -14.57 -1.98
CA ALA A 184 0.31 -14.97 -0.82
C ALA A 184 0.19 -16.47 -0.57
N ILE A 185 -1.03 -17.02 -0.58
CA ILE A 185 -1.26 -18.46 -0.40
C ILE A 185 -0.67 -19.25 -1.58
N ALA A 186 -0.86 -18.77 -2.83
CA ALA A 186 -0.23 -19.37 -4.00
C ALA A 186 1.30 -19.40 -3.88
N GLY A 187 1.89 -18.28 -3.48
CA GLY A 187 3.33 -18.15 -3.29
C GLY A 187 3.88 -19.09 -2.22
N ILE A 188 3.17 -19.25 -1.10
CA ILE A 188 3.55 -20.19 -0.03
C ILE A 188 3.55 -21.62 -0.55
N SER A 189 2.54 -22.03 -1.32
CA SER A 189 2.46 -23.38 -1.91
C SER A 189 3.56 -23.66 -2.93
N MET A 190 4.16 -22.62 -3.51
CA MET A 190 5.22 -22.69 -4.53
C MET A 190 6.57 -22.19 -4.03
N ARG A 191 6.79 -22.15 -2.73
CA ARG A 191 7.99 -21.57 -2.11
C ARG A 191 9.31 -22.09 -2.69
N GLU A 192 9.38 -23.37 -3.00
CA GLU A 192 10.58 -23.99 -3.59
C GLU A 192 10.86 -23.44 -4.99
N ASN A 193 9.84 -23.27 -5.83
CA ASN A 193 9.98 -22.78 -7.19
C ASN A 193 10.34 -21.27 -7.25
N LEU A 194 9.89 -20.50 -6.27
CA LEU A 194 10.16 -19.06 -6.16
C LEU A 194 11.49 -18.74 -5.47
N SER A 195 12.12 -19.70 -4.81
CA SER A 195 13.37 -19.51 -4.05
C SER A 195 14.51 -18.93 -4.91
N SER A 196 14.57 -19.30 -6.20
CA SER A 196 15.58 -18.79 -7.14
C SER A 196 15.45 -17.29 -7.48
N LEU A 197 14.28 -16.69 -7.23
CA LEU A 197 13.99 -15.28 -7.55
C LEU A 197 13.70 -14.42 -6.31
N GLY A 198 14.13 -14.86 -5.13
CA GLY A 198 13.94 -14.13 -3.88
C GLY A 198 12.69 -14.52 -3.11
N GLY A 199 12.00 -15.61 -3.52
CA GLY A 199 10.90 -16.17 -2.73
C GLY A 199 9.54 -15.51 -2.96
N VAL A 200 8.62 -15.79 -2.04
CA VAL A 200 7.23 -15.28 -2.05
C VAL A 200 7.19 -13.77 -1.87
N GLU A 201 8.17 -13.22 -1.19
CA GLU A 201 8.34 -11.79 -0.96
C GLU A 201 8.38 -11.02 -2.28
N THR A 202 9.15 -11.51 -3.25
CA THR A 202 9.27 -10.89 -4.58
C THR A 202 7.94 -10.93 -5.34
N LEU A 203 7.16 -12.01 -5.20
CA LEU A 203 5.82 -12.10 -5.77
C LEU A 203 4.89 -11.02 -5.19
N LEU A 204 4.84 -10.89 -3.86
CA LEU A 204 3.97 -9.91 -3.20
C LEU A 204 4.41 -8.46 -3.44
N ILE A 205 5.71 -8.23 -3.54
CA ILE A 205 6.25 -6.93 -3.95
C ILE A 205 5.83 -6.63 -5.40
N GLY A 206 5.95 -7.58 -6.31
CA GLY A 206 5.50 -7.43 -7.70
C GLY A 206 4.02 -7.06 -7.81
N VAL A 207 3.17 -7.67 -6.99
CA VAL A 207 1.74 -7.36 -6.90
C VAL A 207 1.50 -5.98 -6.31
N ALA A 208 2.23 -5.61 -5.25
CA ALA A 208 2.14 -4.28 -4.64
C ALA A 208 2.58 -3.17 -5.60
N ILE A 209 3.54 -3.46 -6.48
CA ILE A 209 3.99 -2.55 -7.54
C ILE A 209 2.94 -2.42 -8.65
N GLY A 210 2.22 -3.50 -8.96
CA GLY A 210 1.19 -3.53 -9.99
C GLY A 210 -0.17 -2.95 -9.54
N SER A 211 -0.38 -2.83 -8.23
CA SER A 211 -1.61 -2.27 -7.67
C SER A 211 -1.48 -0.77 -7.40
#